data_cddf5c694e2323b6649f5638a827de9c
#
_entry.id   cddf5c694e2323b6649f5638a827de9c
#
_cell.length_a   1.000
_cell.length_b   1.000
_cell.length_c   1.000
_cell.angle_alpha   90.00
_cell.angle_beta   90.00
_cell.angle_gamma   90.00
#
_symmetry.space_group_name_H-M   'P 1'
#
loop_
_entity.id
_entity.type
_entity.pdbx_description
1 polymer ?
#
loop_
_entity_poly.entity_id
_entity_poly.type
_entity_poly.pdbx_seq_one_letter_code
_entity_poly.pdbx_strand_id
1 'polypeptide(L)'
;MPALRTIQARYTLFLVLFIVLMLILTVVGISQLVAPKLRHTEEQVALNRIAEVAQRIQGELNKVQAQQRSITQTIPLLDSDSIDKVLPGLVDQYGEQKVFGGGIWPLPGQRTPGRNKHSTFWHRDASGKLVVNTFWNSDPAPNYYEQPWYLGGMQTAPGQCAWAAAYKDDASAEPRTNCAMAIRRDGQPWGVATIDVTLGFFNDLVARQEQ
;
A
#
# COMPACT_ATOMS: atom_id res chain seq x y z
N MET A 1 69.19 23.54 -23.27
CA MET A 1 68.47 23.40 -22.03
C MET A 1 69.22 24.01 -20.83
N PRO A 2 69.17 25.32 -20.62
CA PRO A 2 70.01 25.99 -19.59
C PRO A 2 69.35 26.18 -18.26
N ALA A 3 68.02 25.90 -18.09
CA ALA A 3 67.29 26.26 -16.86
C ALA A 3 67.53 25.39 -15.60
N LEU A 4 68.23 24.26 -15.71
CA LEU A 4 68.50 23.34 -14.58
C LEU A 4 69.91 23.48 -13.94
N ARG A 5 70.67 24.53 -14.26
CA ARG A 5 72.05 24.69 -13.77
C ARG A 5 72.18 25.45 -12.44
N THR A 6 71.11 26.12 -11.93
CA THR A 6 71.15 26.81 -10.66
C THR A 6 70.59 25.90 -9.56
N ILE A 7 71.21 25.96 -8.38
CA ILE A 7 70.77 25.21 -7.18
C ILE A 7 69.30 25.52 -6.90
N GLN A 8 68.88 26.77 -7.00
CA GLN A 8 67.50 27.20 -6.81
C GLN A 8 66.51 26.50 -7.78
N ALA A 9 66.83 26.39 -9.06
CA ALA A 9 65.96 25.71 -10.04
C ALA A 9 65.74 24.21 -9.71
N ARG A 10 66.77 23.54 -9.18
CA ARG A 10 66.63 22.13 -8.74
C ARG A 10 65.73 22.00 -7.49
N TYR A 11 65.86 22.87 -6.50
CA TYR A 11 65.00 22.86 -5.35
C TYR A 11 63.55 23.19 -5.69
N THR A 12 63.31 24.16 -6.55
CA THR A 12 61.96 24.49 -7.03
C THR A 12 61.32 23.32 -7.78
N LEU A 13 62.12 22.65 -8.66
CA LEU A 13 61.63 21.48 -9.36
C LEU A 13 61.27 20.33 -8.40
N PHE A 14 62.13 20.07 -7.40
CA PHE A 14 61.86 19.05 -6.39
C PHE A 14 60.60 19.37 -5.56
N LEU A 15 60.40 20.62 -5.20
CA LEU A 15 59.21 21.05 -4.44
C LEU A 15 57.91 20.85 -5.27
N VAL A 16 57.98 21.26 -6.56
CA VAL A 16 56.82 21.09 -7.46
C VAL A 16 56.50 19.61 -7.66
N LEU A 17 57.49 18.76 -7.89
CA LEU A 17 57.30 17.31 -8.03
C LEU A 17 56.76 16.69 -6.77
N PHE A 18 57.24 17.12 -5.60
CA PHE A 18 56.71 16.65 -4.30
C PHE A 18 55.24 17.03 -4.09
N ILE A 19 54.88 18.29 -4.42
CA ILE A 19 53.47 18.75 -4.34
C ILE A 19 52.58 17.93 -5.29
N VAL A 20 53.01 17.74 -6.53
CA VAL A 20 52.27 16.94 -7.54
C VAL A 20 52.10 15.49 -7.05
N LEU A 21 53.19 14.89 -6.53
CA LEU A 21 53.11 13.53 -5.97
C LEU A 21 52.10 13.44 -4.83
N MET A 22 52.12 14.39 -3.91
CA MET A 22 51.15 14.43 -2.77
C MET A 22 49.74 14.61 -3.27
N LEU A 23 49.46 15.45 -4.25
CA LEU A 23 48.16 15.59 -4.87
C LEU A 23 47.68 14.28 -5.52
N ILE A 24 48.53 13.59 -6.25
CA ILE A 24 48.23 12.31 -6.88
C ILE A 24 47.87 11.27 -5.79
N LEU A 25 48.71 11.17 -4.76
CA LEU A 25 48.46 10.22 -3.66
C LEU A 25 47.15 10.53 -2.94
N THR A 26 46.81 11.80 -2.70
CA THR A 26 45.54 12.21 -2.08
C THR A 26 44.37 11.84 -2.99
N VAL A 27 44.42 12.14 -4.29
CA VAL A 27 43.34 11.79 -5.22
C VAL A 27 43.17 10.28 -5.32
N VAL A 28 44.24 9.51 -5.42
CA VAL A 28 44.20 8.04 -5.42
C VAL A 28 43.64 7.50 -4.10
N GLY A 29 44.09 8.03 -2.97
CA GLY A 29 43.57 7.63 -1.65
C GLY A 29 42.07 7.87 -1.51
N ILE A 30 41.61 9.06 -1.92
CA ILE A 30 40.15 9.37 -1.90
C ILE A 30 39.38 8.44 -2.83
N SER A 31 39.83 8.28 -4.07
CA SER A 31 39.13 7.50 -5.09
C SER A 31 39.10 5.99 -4.80
N GLN A 32 40.14 5.45 -4.21
CA GLN A 32 40.26 4.00 -3.98
C GLN A 32 39.80 3.56 -2.58
N LEU A 33 39.93 4.41 -1.56
CA LEU A 33 39.65 4.04 -0.19
C LEU A 33 38.38 4.70 0.39
N VAL A 34 38.17 5.98 0.09
CA VAL A 34 37.07 6.74 0.70
C VAL A 34 35.80 6.65 -0.16
N ALA A 35 35.89 6.93 -1.44
CA ALA A 35 34.72 6.96 -2.33
C ALA A 35 33.95 5.62 -2.39
N PRO A 36 34.60 4.44 -2.47
CA PRO A 36 33.88 3.17 -2.45
C PRO A 36 33.15 2.93 -1.14
N LYS A 37 33.78 3.26 0.00
CA LYS A 37 33.13 3.11 1.31
C LYS A 37 31.93 4.03 1.46
N LEU A 38 32.05 5.28 1.01
CA LEU A 38 30.94 6.23 1.08
C LEU A 38 29.76 5.77 0.24
N ARG A 39 30.01 5.37 -1.01
CA ARG A 39 28.98 4.81 -1.91
C ARG A 39 28.28 3.60 -1.29
N HIS A 40 29.03 2.67 -0.74
CA HIS A 40 28.47 1.49 -0.09
C HIS A 40 27.59 1.86 1.12
N THR A 41 28.04 2.84 1.90
CA THR A 41 27.25 3.34 3.06
C THR A 41 25.96 4.00 2.59
N GLU A 42 26.01 4.86 1.57
CA GLU A 42 24.83 5.51 0.98
C GLU A 42 23.84 4.48 0.40
N GLU A 43 24.35 3.47 -0.30
CA GLU A 43 23.53 2.37 -0.84
C GLU A 43 22.85 1.58 0.29
N GLN A 44 23.57 1.23 1.35
CA GLN A 44 22.98 0.54 2.51
C GLN A 44 21.92 1.39 3.21
N VAL A 45 22.14 2.68 3.37
CA VAL A 45 21.15 3.61 3.94
C VAL A 45 19.89 3.65 3.07
N ALA A 46 20.05 3.74 1.74
CA ALA A 46 18.91 3.74 0.81
C ALA A 46 18.14 2.42 0.86
N LEU A 47 18.82 1.27 0.86
CA LEU A 47 18.19 -0.04 0.97
C LEU A 47 17.44 -0.20 2.31
N ASN A 48 18.02 0.26 3.42
CA ASN A 48 17.36 0.21 4.72
C ASN A 48 16.10 1.07 4.76
N ARG A 49 16.12 2.26 4.16
CA ARG A 49 14.93 3.12 4.04
C ARG A 49 13.84 2.46 3.22
N ILE A 50 14.18 1.87 2.07
CA ILE A 50 13.21 1.12 1.26
C ILE A 50 12.60 -0.03 2.05
N ALA A 51 13.41 -0.80 2.78
CA ALA A 51 12.94 -1.90 3.60
C ALA A 51 11.99 -1.41 4.72
N GLU A 52 12.30 -0.28 5.36
CA GLU A 52 11.44 0.32 6.38
C GLU A 52 10.09 0.76 5.82
N VAL A 53 10.08 1.43 4.66
CA VAL A 53 8.82 1.80 3.97
C VAL A 53 8.00 0.57 3.63
N ALA A 54 8.62 -0.45 3.06
CA ALA A 54 7.96 -1.70 2.71
C ALA A 54 7.33 -2.37 3.94
N GLN A 55 8.04 -2.40 5.08
CA GLN A 55 7.52 -2.95 6.34
C GLN A 55 6.33 -2.14 6.87
N ARG A 56 6.37 -0.81 6.78
CA ARG A 56 5.24 0.04 7.21
C ARG A 56 4.01 -0.18 6.34
N ILE A 57 4.19 -0.21 5.02
CA ILE A 57 3.10 -0.53 4.07
C ILE A 57 2.52 -1.90 4.40
N GLN A 58 3.35 -2.93 4.55
CA GLN A 58 2.90 -4.27 4.90
C GLN A 58 2.16 -4.30 6.24
N GLY A 59 2.62 -3.54 7.22
CA GLY A 59 1.95 -3.39 8.50
C GLY A 59 0.53 -2.84 8.36
N GLU A 60 0.33 -1.82 7.53
CA GLU A 60 -0.99 -1.25 7.28
C GLU A 60 -1.91 -2.19 6.49
N LEU A 61 -1.39 -2.88 5.49
CA LEU A 61 -2.15 -3.92 4.77
C LEU A 61 -2.59 -5.05 5.70
N ASN A 62 -1.73 -5.45 6.65
CA ASN A 62 -2.06 -6.46 7.65
C ASN A 62 -3.18 -6.01 8.60
N LYS A 63 -3.24 -4.72 8.97
CA LYS A 63 -4.35 -4.16 9.78
C LYS A 63 -5.66 -4.25 9.01
N VAL A 64 -5.68 -3.86 7.74
CA VAL A 64 -6.86 -3.99 6.87
C VAL A 64 -7.29 -5.44 6.74
N GLN A 65 -6.35 -6.36 6.53
CA GLN A 65 -6.67 -7.79 6.47
C GLN A 65 -7.22 -8.32 7.80
N ALA A 66 -6.72 -7.86 8.93
CA ALA A 66 -7.25 -8.22 10.26
C ALA A 66 -8.68 -7.72 10.45
N GLN A 67 -8.96 -6.47 10.06
CA GLN A 67 -10.30 -5.90 10.04
C GLN A 67 -11.24 -6.73 9.15
N GLN A 68 -10.80 -7.07 7.94
CA GLN A 68 -11.57 -7.86 7.00
C GLN A 68 -11.88 -9.28 7.53
N ARG A 69 -10.93 -9.90 8.25
CA ARG A 69 -11.18 -11.16 8.95
C ARG A 69 -12.30 -11.03 9.98
N SER A 70 -12.30 -9.95 10.75
CA SER A 70 -13.37 -9.70 11.73
C SER A 70 -14.73 -9.59 11.04
N ILE A 71 -14.83 -8.89 9.92
CA ILE A 71 -16.06 -8.80 9.14
C ILE A 71 -16.48 -10.19 8.64
N THR A 72 -15.60 -10.94 7.98
CA THR A 72 -15.93 -12.24 7.42
C THR A 72 -16.28 -13.31 8.46
N GLN A 73 -15.83 -13.15 9.71
CA GLN A 73 -16.19 -14.02 10.83
C GLN A 73 -17.50 -13.59 11.52
N THR A 74 -17.80 -12.28 11.53
CA THR A 74 -19.00 -11.75 12.22
C THR A 74 -20.25 -11.88 11.35
N ILE A 75 -20.16 -11.53 10.06
CA ILE A 75 -21.30 -11.50 9.15
C ILE A 75 -22.08 -12.84 9.08
N PRO A 76 -21.42 -14.01 9.03
CA PRO A 76 -22.15 -15.29 9.02
C PRO A 76 -23.04 -15.55 10.23
N LEU A 77 -22.80 -14.89 11.35
CA LEU A 77 -23.53 -15.05 12.59
C LEU A 77 -24.80 -14.18 12.67
N LEU A 78 -24.99 -13.27 11.72
CA LEU A 78 -26.03 -12.25 11.74
C LEU A 78 -27.14 -12.54 10.72
N ASP A 79 -28.37 -12.11 11.06
CA ASP A 79 -29.47 -11.97 10.10
C ASP A 79 -29.27 -10.72 9.22
N SER A 80 -30.09 -10.59 8.15
CA SER A 80 -29.96 -9.52 7.17
C SER A 80 -30.04 -8.11 7.76
N ASP A 81 -30.95 -7.90 8.71
CA ASP A 81 -31.20 -6.57 9.32
C ASP A 81 -30.09 -6.21 10.32
N SER A 82 -29.59 -7.20 11.04
CA SER A 82 -28.44 -7.04 11.95
C SER A 82 -27.15 -6.73 11.21
N ILE A 83 -26.95 -7.30 10.03
CA ILE A 83 -25.81 -6.99 9.17
C ILE A 83 -25.78 -5.48 8.86
N ASP A 84 -26.89 -4.90 8.42
CA ASP A 84 -26.96 -3.49 8.04
C ASP A 84 -26.72 -2.53 9.22
N LYS A 85 -27.03 -2.96 10.44
CA LYS A 85 -26.79 -2.20 11.67
C LYS A 85 -25.32 -2.27 12.13
N VAL A 86 -24.70 -3.43 12.00
CA VAL A 86 -23.36 -3.69 12.55
C VAL A 86 -22.24 -3.31 11.58
N LEU A 87 -22.46 -3.51 10.27
CA LEU A 87 -21.45 -3.33 9.23
C LEU A 87 -20.81 -1.94 9.21
N PRO A 88 -21.55 -0.81 9.36
CA PRO A 88 -20.93 0.52 9.38
C PRO A 88 -19.85 0.65 10.45
N GLY A 89 -20.11 0.15 11.67
CA GLY A 89 -19.13 0.19 12.76
C GLY A 89 -17.90 -0.68 12.50
N LEU A 90 -18.10 -1.83 11.85
CA LEU A 90 -16.98 -2.71 11.45
C LEU A 90 -16.12 -2.11 10.33
N VAL A 91 -16.70 -1.28 9.47
CA VAL A 91 -16.01 -0.58 8.39
C VAL A 91 -15.34 0.70 8.88
N ASP A 92 -16.01 1.47 9.76
CA ASP A 92 -15.57 2.80 10.20
C ASP A 92 -14.26 2.80 10.98
N GLN A 93 -14.05 1.79 11.83
CA GLN A 93 -12.86 1.67 12.68
C GLN A 93 -12.52 2.98 13.41
N TYR A 94 -13.53 3.57 14.08
CA TYR A 94 -13.42 4.85 14.81
C TYR A 94 -13.01 6.04 13.93
N GLY A 95 -13.45 6.07 12.69
CA GLY A 95 -13.18 7.18 11.76
C GLY A 95 -11.84 7.12 11.06
N GLU A 96 -11.24 5.93 10.92
CA GLU A 96 -9.96 5.75 10.22
C GLU A 96 -10.07 6.13 8.73
N GLN A 97 -9.58 7.33 8.37
CA GLN A 97 -9.77 7.95 7.06
C GLN A 97 -9.10 7.20 5.90
N LYS A 98 -8.07 6.40 6.14
CA LYS A 98 -7.45 5.55 5.11
C LYS A 98 -8.41 4.46 4.59
N VAL A 99 -9.37 4.04 5.41
CA VAL A 99 -10.46 3.16 4.99
C VAL A 99 -11.50 4.01 4.29
N PHE A 100 -11.52 3.98 2.98
CA PHE A 100 -12.52 4.68 2.17
C PHE A 100 -13.90 4.11 2.36
N GLY A 101 -14.01 2.79 2.45
CA GLY A 101 -15.27 2.11 2.61
C GLY A 101 -15.12 0.61 2.74
N GLY A 102 -16.24 -0.06 2.78
CA GLY A 102 -16.29 -1.52 2.81
C GLY A 102 -17.71 -2.04 2.76
N GLY A 103 -17.84 -3.30 2.47
CA GLY A 103 -19.15 -3.89 2.31
C GLY A 103 -19.16 -5.40 2.21
N ILE A 104 -20.37 -5.91 2.06
CA ILE A 104 -20.61 -7.32 1.81
C ILE A 104 -21.37 -7.49 0.50
N TRP A 105 -21.04 -8.54 -0.19
CA TRP A 105 -21.47 -8.88 -1.53
C TRP A 105 -21.90 -10.34 -1.56
N PRO A 106 -23.16 -10.65 -1.15
CA PRO A 106 -23.64 -12.02 -1.08
C PRO A 106 -23.78 -12.64 -2.48
N LEU A 107 -23.62 -13.95 -2.56
CA LEU A 107 -24.04 -14.70 -3.75
C LEU A 107 -25.55 -14.51 -4.01
N PRO A 108 -25.99 -14.63 -5.27
CA PRO A 108 -27.41 -14.55 -5.60
C PRO A 108 -28.27 -15.43 -4.71
N GLY A 109 -29.32 -14.85 -4.12
CA GLY A 109 -30.26 -15.56 -3.24
C GLY A 109 -29.78 -15.92 -1.85
N GLN A 110 -28.47 -15.75 -1.54
CA GLN A 110 -27.93 -16.18 -0.24
C GLN A 110 -28.32 -15.28 0.95
N ARG A 111 -28.47 -13.99 0.73
CA ARG A 111 -28.92 -13.07 1.78
C ARG A 111 -30.43 -12.98 1.87
N THR A 112 -31.11 -12.95 0.72
CA THR A 112 -32.56 -12.91 0.62
C THR A 112 -32.98 -13.80 -0.53
N PRO A 113 -33.79 -14.84 -0.29
CA PRO A 113 -34.30 -15.70 -1.34
C PRO A 113 -34.97 -14.89 -2.46
N GLY A 114 -34.69 -15.22 -3.70
CA GLY A 114 -35.22 -14.55 -4.89
C GLY A 114 -34.61 -13.20 -5.24
N ARG A 115 -33.64 -12.69 -4.46
CA ARG A 115 -32.87 -11.48 -4.77
C ARG A 115 -31.46 -11.81 -5.22
N ASN A 116 -31.13 -11.47 -6.46
CA ASN A 116 -29.80 -11.72 -7.01
C ASN A 116 -28.75 -10.67 -6.55
N LYS A 117 -29.18 -9.43 -6.31
CA LYS A 117 -28.33 -8.34 -5.85
C LYS A 117 -28.86 -7.81 -4.52
N HIS A 118 -28.15 -8.07 -3.44
CA HIS A 118 -28.49 -7.59 -2.10
C HIS A 118 -27.21 -7.33 -1.29
N SER A 119 -26.35 -6.49 -1.85
CA SER A 119 -25.13 -6.01 -1.19
C SER A 119 -25.45 -4.89 -0.20
N THR A 120 -24.57 -4.68 0.77
CA THR A 120 -24.49 -3.46 1.57
C THR A 120 -23.07 -2.94 1.50
N PHE A 121 -22.91 -1.73 0.97
CA PHE A 121 -21.62 -1.07 0.82
C PHE A 121 -21.70 0.33 1.42
N TRP A 122 -20.77 0.63 2.30
CA TRP A 122 -20.58 1.93 2.92
C TRP A 122 -19.29 2.55 2.42
N HIS A 123 -19.33 3.85 2.09
CA HIS A 123 -18.14 4.59 1.69
C HIS A 123 -18.14 5.99 2.30
N ARG A 124 -16.97 6.62 2.38
CA ARG A 124 -16.87 8.00 2.85
C ARG A 124 -17.25 8.96 1.74
N ASP A 125 -18.11 9.91 2.08
CA ASP A 125 -18.41 11.06 1.24
C ASP A 125 -17.28 12.12 1.31
N ALA A 126 -17.45 13.23 0.60
CA ALA A 126 -16.48 14.32 0.58
C ALA A 126 -16.22 14.97 1.96
N SER A 127 -17.11 14.76 2.94
CA SER A 127 -16.94 15.23 4.33
C SER A 127 -16.23 14.19 5.22
N GLY A 128 -15.92 13.00 4.69
CA GLY A 128 -15.33 11.90 5.42
C GLY A 128 -16.34 11.04 6.20
N LYS A 129 -17.63 11.32 6.08
CA LYS A 129 -18.70 10.57 6.75
C LYS A 129 -19.05 9.32 5.94
N LEU A 130 -19.27 8.19 6.63
CA LEU A 130 -19.77 6.98 5.99
C LEU A 130 -21.23 7.13 5.56
N VAL A 131 -21.49 6.87 4.29
CA VAL A 131 -22.81 6.83 3.67
C VAL A 131 -23.00 5.52 2.93
N VAL A 132 -24.25 5.05 2.87
CA VAL A 132 -24.56 3.80 2.16
C VAL A 132 -24.63 4.06 0.66
N ASN A 133 -24.03 3.14 -0.11
CA ASN A 133 -24.13 3.12 -1.57
C ASN A 133 -25.02 1.95 -2.00
N THR A 134 -26.16 2.28 -2.61
CA THR A 134 -27.14 1.31 -3.07
C THR A 134 -27.07 1.03 -4.58
N PHE A 135 -26.18 1.68 -5.31
CA PHE A 135 -26.05 1.58 -6.76
C PHE A 135 -25.94 0.12 -7.22
N TRP A 136 -25.10 -0.67 -6.56
CA TRP A 136 -24.84 -2.05 -6.94
C TRP A 136 -26.05 -3.00 -6.83
N ASN A 137 -27.12 -2.59 -6.13
CA ASN A 137 -28.37 -3.33 -6.03
C ASN A 137 -29.39 -2.92 -7.09
N SER A 138 -29.10 -1.89 -7.89
CA SER A 138 -29.99 -1.40 -8.96
C SER A 138 -29.88 -2.26 -10.23
N ASP A 139 -30.92 -2.24 -11.06
CA ASP A 139 -30.95 -2.98 -12.31
C ASP A 139 -29.87 -2.55 -13.31
N PRO A 140 -29.58 -1.23 -13.51
CA PRO A 140 -28.53 -0.80 -14.44
C PRO A 140 -27.12 -1.11 -13.97
N ALA A 141 -26.89 -1.41 -12.67
CA ALA A 141 -25.59 -1.78 -12.20
C ALA A 141 -25.14 -3.14 -12.74
N PRO A 142 -23.86 -3.32 -13.09
CA PRO A 142 -23.34 -4.63 -13.47
C PRO A 142 -23.48 -5.63 -12.31
N ASN A 143 -23.44 -6.91 -12.61
CA ASN A 143 -23.44 -7.95 -11.61
C ASN A 143 -22.12 -7.90 -10.82
N TYR A 144 -22.16 -7.57 -9.51
CA TYR A 144 -20.95 -7.51 -8.69
C TYR A 144 -20.28 -8.88 -8.55
N TYR A 145 -21.06 -9.97 -8.57
CA TYR A 145 -20.55 -11.34 -8.47
C TYR A 145 -19.82 -11.84 -9.73
N GLU A 146 -19.80 -11.05 -10.81
CA GLU A 146 -19.02 -11.29 -12.03
C GLU A 146 -17.75 -10.41 -12.10
N GLN A 147 -17.56 -9.49 -11.15
CA GLN A 147 -16.44 -8.58 -11.17
C GLN A 147 -15.12 -9.28 -10.79
N PRO A 148 -13.98 -8.89 -11.39
CA PRO A 148 -12.69 -9.53 -11.12
C PRO A 148 -12.29 -9.54 -9.63
N TRP A 149 -12.55 -8.44 -8.89
CA TRP A 149 -12.28 -8.36 -7.47
C TRP A 149 -13.12 -9.34 -6.65
N TYR A 150 -14.39 -9.55 -7.04
CA TYR A 150 -15.27 -10.50 -6.38
C TYR A 150 -14.80 -11.94 -6.62
N LEU A 151 -14.52 -12.28 -7.88
CA LEU A 151 -14.04 -13.61 -8.27
C LEU A 151 -12.70 -13.92 -7.59
N GLY A 152 -11.80 -12.94 -7.54
CA GLY A 152 -10.55 -13.05 -6.78
C GLY A 152 -10.78 -13.31 -5.30
N GLY A 153 -11.69 -12.55 -4.66
CA GLY A 153 -12.05 -12.74 -3.25
C GLY A 153 -12.63 -14.12 -2.95
N MET A 154 -13.47 -14.65 -3.83
CA MET A 154 -14.06 -16.00 -3.70
C MET A 154 -13.02 -17.13 -3.73
N GLN A 155 -11.90 -16.92 -4.42
CA GLN A 155 -10.85 -17.92 -4.61
C GLN A 155 -9.79 -17.90 -3.50
N THR A 156 -9.80 -16.91 -2.60
CA THR A 156 -8.80 -16.82 -1.55
C THR A 156 -8.96 -17.91 -0.49
N ALA A 157 -7.82 -18.30 0.09
CA ALA A 157 -7.83 -19.11 1.28
C ALA A 157 -8.54 -18.37 2.44
N PRO A 158 -9.17 -19.07 3.38
CA PRO A 158 -9.82 -18.45 4.52
C PRO A 158 -8.90 -17.47 5.25
N GLY A 159 -9.39 -16.24 5.49
CA GLY A 159 -8.65 -15.19 6.17
C GLY A 159 -7.55 -14.50 5.36
N GLN A 160 -7.47 -14.76 4.05
CA GLN A 160 -6.56 -14.07 3.13
C GLN A 160 -7.30 -13.09 2.24
N CYS A 161 -6.67 -11.95 1.94
CA CYS A 161 -7.19 -10.98 0.98
C CYS A 161 -6.73 -11.30 -0.45
N ALA A 162 -7.65 -11.22 -1.41
CA ALA A 162 -7.29 -10.87 -2.78
C ALA A 162 -7.21 -9.33 -2.85
N TRP A 163 -6.03 -8.81 -3.06
CA TRP A 163 -5.82 -7.38 -3.26
C TRP A 163 -6.06 -7.03 -4.73
N ALA A 164 -6.98 -6.11 -4.99
CA ALA A 164 -7.21 -5.62 -6.34
C ALA A 164 -6.04 -4.74 -6.81
N ALA A 165 -5.81 -4.70 -8.12
CA ALA A 165 -4.96 -3.65 -8.69
C ALA A 165 -5.54 -2.26 -8.34
N ALA A 166 -4.66 -1.26 -8.25
CA ALA A 166 -5.10 0.11 -8.00
C ALA A 166 -6.11 0.56 -9.06
N TYR A 167 -7.23 1.14 -8.62
CA TYR A 167 -8.28 1.66 -9.49
C TYR A 167 -8.75 3.04 -9.02
N LYS A 168 -9.37 3.76 -9.93
CA LYS A 168 -10.05 5.03 -9.68
C LYS A 168 -11.42 4.97 -10.33
N ASP A 169 -12.43 5.41 -9.61
CA ASP A 169 -13.79 5.59 -10.10
C ASP A 169 -14.31 7.00 -9.74
N ASP A 170 -15.53 7.31 -10.17
CA ASP A 170 -16.15 8.63 -9.95
C ASP A 170 -16.54 8.87 -8.48
N ALA A 171 -16.52 7.85 -7.63
CA ALA A 171 -16.87 7.96 -6.22
C ALA A 171 -15.74 8.55 -5.36
N SER A 172 -14.50 8.60 -5.87
CA SER A 172 -13.35 9.14 -5.16
C SER A 172 -12.37 9.84 -6.08
N ALA A 173 -11.86 11.00 -5.65
CA ALA A 173 -10.77 11.70 -6.31
C ALA A 173 -9.44 10.93 -6.22
N GLU A 174 -9.26 10.09 -5.20
CA GLU A 174 -8.04 9.35 -4.93
C GLU A 174 -8.10 7.92 -5.49
N PRO A 175 -6.98 7.40 -6.03
CA PRO A 175 -6.86 5.99 -6.35
C PRO A 175 -7.01 5.12 -5.10
N ARG A 176 -7.57 3.94 -5.28
CA ARG A 176 -7.86 2.95 -4.22
C ARG A 176 -7.40 1.57 -4.60
N THR A 177 -7.28 0.72 -3.60
CA THR A 177 -7.27 -0.74 -3.73
C THR A 177 -8.27 -1.33 -2.77
N ASN A 178 -8.68 -2.56 -2.96
CA ASN A 178 -9.51 -3.27 -1.99
C ASN A 178 -8.92 -4.62 -1.60
N CYS A 179 -9.22 -5.00 -0.36
CA CYS A 179 -9.04 -6.35 0.16
C CYS A 179 -10.36 -7.09 0.03
N ALA A 180 -10.47 -8.00 -0.91
CA ALA A 180 -11.63 -8.87 -1.06
C ALA A 180 -11.37 -10.23 -0.37
N MET A 181 -12.33 -10.70 0.43
CA MET A 181 -12.19 -11.93 1.20
C MET A 181 -13.51 -12.72 1.20
N ALA A 182 -13.44 -14.02 0.97
CA ALA A 182 -14.60 -14.89 0.98
C ALA A 182 -15.29 -14.93 2.34
N ILE A 183 -16.62 -14.76 2.36
CA ILE A 183 -17.48 -15.06 3.49
C ILE A 183 -17.99 -16.48 3.32
N ARG A 184 -17.93 -17.27 4.39
CA ARG A 184 -18.44 -18.62 4.42
C ARG A 184 -19.45 -18.78 5.55
N ARG A 185 -20.55 -19.46 5.27
CA ARG A 185 -21.56 -19.83 6.27
C ARG A 185 -21.64 -21.35 6.29
N ASP A 186 -21.44 -21.95 7.44
CA ASP A 186 -21.39 -23.42 7.59
C ASP A 186 -20.41 -24.11 6.60
N GLY A 187 -19.27 -23.49 6.39
CA GLY A 187 -18.23 -23.96 5.46
C GLY A 187 -18.52 -23.71 3.98
N GLN A 188 -19.75 -23.31 3.62
CA GLN A 188 -20.15 -23.05 2.24
C GLN A 188 -19.91 -21.58 1.84
N PRO A 189 -19.54 -21.31 0.60
CA PRO A 189 -19.44 -19.94 0.10
C PRO A 189 -20.78 -19.19 0.26
N TRP A 190 -20.74 -18.01 0.88
CA TRP A 190 -21.92 -17.17 1.05
C TRP A 190 -21.80 -15.86 0.25
N GLY A 191 -20.61 -15.38 0.05
CA GLY A 191 -20.33 -14.14 -0.65
C GLY A 191 -18.90 -13.66 -0.42
N VAL A 192 -18.67 -12.38 -0.69
CA VAL A 192 -17.38 -11.69 -0.48
C VAL A 192 -17.62 -10.48 0.40
N ALA A 193 -16.67 -10.17 1.28
CA ALA A 193 -16.57 -8.86 1.91
C ALA A 193 -15.40 -8.08 1.31
N THR A 194 -15.52 -6.76 1.23
CA THR A 194 -14.44 -5.87 0.79
C THR A 194 -14.19 -4.77 1.79
N ILE A 195 -12.92 -4.36 1.91
CA ILE A 195 -12.51 -3.08 2.48
C ILE A 195 -11.68 -2.36 1.44
N ASP A 196 -12.09 -1.14 1.14
CA ASP A 196 -11.43 -0.25 0.19
C ASP A 196 -10.52 0.72 0.96
N VAL A 197 -9.26 0.83 0.56
CA VAL A 197 -8.29 1.75 1.14
C VAL A 197 -7.77 2.73 0.10
N THR A 198 -7.61 4.00 0.51
CA THR A 198 -7.04 5.04 -0.34
C THR A 198 -5.54 4.84 -0.49
N LEU A 199 -5.01 5.12 -1.68
CA LEU A 199 -3.58 5.03 -1.94
C LEU A 199 -2.83 6.32 -1.57
N GLY A 200 -3.52 7.44 -1.37
CA GLY A 200 -2.94 8.69 -0.85
C GLY A 200 -2.20 8.49 0.47
N PHE A 201 -2.75 7.64 1.32
CA PHE A 201 -2.10 7.22 2.57
C PHE A 201 -0.68 6.65 2.37
N PHE A 202 -0.44 5.86 1.32
CA PHE A 202 0.90 5.31 1.04
C PHE A 202 1.87 6.40 0.58
N ASN A 203 1.39 7.41 -0.16
CA ASN A 203 2.20 8.56 -0.55
C ASN A 203 2.67 9.35 0.69
N ASP A 204 1.80 9.53 1.69
CA ASP A 204 2.14 10.21 2.94
C ASP A 204 3.19 9.44 3.76
N LEU A 205 3.15 8.10 3.72
CA LEU A 205 4.17 7.27 4.37
C LEU A 205 5.55 7.44 3.74
N VAL A 206 5.61 7.57 2.42
CA VAL A 206 6.86 7.80 1.67
C VAL A 206 7.37 9.22 1.91
N ALA A 207 6.50 10.23 1.80
CA ALA A 207 6.87 11.64 1.93
C ALA A 207 7.42 12.02 3.32
N ARG A 208 6.95 11.37 4.39
CA ARG A 208 7.47 11.61 5.77
C ARG A 208 8.89 11.14 6.01
N GLN A 209 9.48 10.42 5.07
CA GLN A 209 10.87 9.95 5.18
C GLN A 209 11.87 10.86 4.47
N GLU A 210 11.39 11.84 3.70
CA GLU A 210 12.23 12.83 3.05
C GLU A 210 12.53 14.06 3.94
N GLN A 211 11.95 14.12 5.14
CA GLN A 211 12.20 15.14 6.17
C GLN A 211 13.13 14.62 7.25
#